data_414d67dd868dceb400fe78ef402b2f92
#
_entry.id   414d67dd868dceb400fe78ef402b2f92
#
_cell.length_a   1.000
_cell.length_b   1.000
_cell.length_c   1.000
_cell.angle_alpha   90.00
_cell.angle_beta   90.00
_cell.angle_gamma   90.00
#
_symmetry.space_group_name_H-M   'P 1'
#
loop_
_entity.id
_entity.type
_entity.pdbx_description
1 polymer ?
#
loop_
_entity_poly.entity_id
_entity_poly.type
_entity_poly.pdbx_seq_one_letter_code
_entity_poly.pdbx_strand_id
1 'polypeptide(L)'
;MSIPANIVEGRRQESEKEFARYLRISINSAFELEYHLIVARDIGVISEADAASLLRELIEVRRMLHGLLKRLDGRPKARSPGTRV
;
A
#
# COMPACT_ATOMS: atom_id res chain seq x y z
N MET A 1 8.99 -29.31 -18.79
CA MET A 1 9.21 -29.66 -17.40
C MET A 1 8.23 -28.90 -16.52
N SER A 2 7.56 -29.56 -15.62
CA SER A 2 6.60 -28.86 -14.83
C SER A 2 7.19 -28.61 -13.44
N ILE A 3 6.82 -27.46 -12.89
CA ILE A 3 7.29 -27.05 -11.59
C ILE A 3 6.33 -27.61 -10.56
N PRO A 4 6.84 -28.21 -9.49
CA PRO A 4 5.94 -28.72 -8.45
C PRO A 4 5.05 -27.64 -7.90
N ALA A 5 3.83 -28.02 -7.59
CA ALA A 5 2.84 -27.06 -7.15
C ALA A 5 3.25 -26.34 -5.88
N ASN A 6 3.90 -27.05 -4.94
CA ASN A 6 4.28 -26.41 -3.69
C ASN A 6 5.36 -25.35 -3.90
N ILE A 7 6.23 -25.51 -4.90
CA ILE A 7 7.22 -24.48 -5.19
C ILE A 7 6.54 -23.26 -5.77
N VAL A 8 5.58 -23.47 -6.67
CA VAL A 8 4.84 -22.35 -7.25
C VAL A 8 4.09 -21.61 -6.17
N GLU A 9 3.47 -22.34 -5.27
CA GLU A 9 2.72 -21.74 -4.19
C GLU A 9 3.63 -20.93 -3.27
N GLY A 10 4.81 -21.46 -2.95
CA GLY A 10 5.75 -20.74 -2.11
C GLY A 10 6.20 -19.44 -2.73
N ARG A 11 6.43 -19.45 -4.04
CA ARG A 11 6.85 -18.24 -4.74
C ARG A 11 5.73 -17.20 -4.74
N ARG A 12 4.50 -17.64 -4.89
CA ARG A 12 3.39 -16.71 -4.88
C ARG A 12 3.24 -16.06 -3.52
N GLN A 13 3.37 -16.83 -2.46
CA GLN A 13 3.27 -16.29 -1.11
C GLN A 13 4.39 -15.31 -0.84
N GLU A 14 5.59 -15.62 -1.30
CA GLU A 14 6.72 -14.73 -1.15
C GLU A 14 6.47 -13.41 -1.87
N SER A 15 5.96 -13.48 -3.09
CA SER A 15 5.68 -12.28 -3.88
C SER A 15 4.60 -11.43 -3.24
N GLU A 16 3.59 -12.06 -2.66
CA GLU A 16 2.54 -11.31 -1.99
C GLU A 16 3.04 -10.62 -0.75
N LYS A 17 3.92 -11.27 0.01
CA LYS A 17 4.54 -10.63 1.16
C LYS A 17 5.36 -9.43 0.74
N GLU A 18 6.13 -9.58 -0.32
CA GLU A 18 6.96 -8.51 -0.82
C GLU A 18 6.10 -7.34 -1.30
N PHE A 19 5.02 -7.65 -2.00
CA PHE A 19 4.11 -6.62 -2.46
C PHE A 19 3.47 -5.88 -1.30
N ALA A 20 3.04 -6.62 -0.28
CA ALA A 20 2.46 -6.00 0.91
C ALA A 20 3.46 -5.07 1.58
N ARG A 21 4.72 -5.47 1.62
CA ARG A 21 5.75 -4.63 2.20
C ARG A 21 5.91 -3.33 1.42
N TYR A 22 5.91 -3.43 0.09
CA TYR A 22 6.00 -2.23 -0.74
C TYR A 22 4.79 -1.34 -0.57
N LEU A 23 3.61 -1.92 -0.41
CA LEU A 23 2.42 -1.12 -0.18
C LEU A 23 2.52 -0.34 1.13
N ARG A 24 3.02 -0.98 2.18
CA ARG A 24 3.18 -0.28 3.46
C ARG A 24 4.18 0.86 3.35
N ILE A 25 5.28 0.63 2.63
CA ILE A 25 6.25 1.67 2.42
C ILE A 25 5.63 2.83 1.63
N SER A 26 4.85 2.50 0.60
CA SER A 26 4.20 3.52 -0.21
C SER A 26 3.19 4.32 0.59
N ILE A 27 2.45 3.66 1.46
CA ILE A 27 1.49 4.36 2.31
C ILE A 27 2.20 5.33 3.24
N ASN A 28 3.30 4.90 3.83
CA ASN A 28 4.07 5.79 4.69
C ASN A 28 4.66 6.96 3.91
N SER A 29 5.13 6.70 2.70
CA SER A 29 5.65 7.78 1.86
C SER A 29 4.56 8.77 1.49
N ALA A 30 3.35 8.27 1.26
CA ALA A 30 2.23 9.15 0.96
C ALA A 30 1.91 10.06 2.15
N PHE A 31 1.94 9.52 3.36
CA PHE A 31 1.73 10.34 4.55
C PHE A 31 2.80 11.41 4.67
N GLU A 32 4.05 11.05 4.43
CA GLU A 32 5.13 12.03 4.51
C GLU A 32 4.95 13.12 3.47
N LEU A 33 4.54 12.75 2.27
CA LEU A 33 4.33 13.72 1.23
C LEU A 33 3.18 14.67 1.58
N GLU A 34 2.12 14.13 2.20
CA GLU A 34 1.04 14.99 2.67
C GLU A 34 1.56 16.04 3.64
N TYR A 35 2.41 15.61 4.57
CA TYR A 35 3.00 16.54 5.53
C TYR A 35 3.81 17.62 4.82
N HIS A 36 4.63 17.22 3.86
CA HIS A 36 5.46 18.18 3.13
C HIS A 36 4.62 19.16 2.33
N LEU A 37 3.50 18.71 1.78
CA LEU A 37 2.61 19.59 1.06
C LEU A 37 1.99 20.63 1.98
N ILE A 38 1.62 20.21 3.18
CA ILE A 38 1.05 21.14 4.16
C ILE A 38 2.08 22.17 4.56
N VAL A 39 3.30 21.75 4.81
CA VAL A 39 4.36 22.69 5.15
C VAL A 39 4.63 23.65 3.99
N ALA A 40 4.71 23.12 2.77
CA ALA A 40 4.96 23.97 1.60
C ALA A 40 3.86 25.01 1.43
N ARG A 41 2.62 24.65 1.70
CA ARG A 41 1.51 25.59 1.67
C ARG A 41 1.67 26.66 2.75
N ASP A 42 2.03 26.22 3.95
CA ASP A 42 2.11 27.14 5.09
C ASP A 42 3.21 28.15 4.92
N ILE A 43 4.33 27.76 4.30
CA ILE A 43 5.42 28.71 4.09
C ILE A 43 5.31 29.40 2.73
N GLY A 44 4.24 29.17 1.99
CA GLY A 44 3.98 29.94 0.77
C GLY A 44 4.69 29.46 -0.46
N VAL A 45 5.28 28.26 -0.45
CA VAL A 45 5.96 27.75 -1.62
C VAL A 45 4.96 27.32 -2.69
N ILE A 46 3.80 26.81 -2.27
CA ILE A 46 2.73 26.50 -3.21
C ILE A 46 1.46 27.19 -2.73
N SER A 47 0.54 27.40 -3.66
CA SER A 47 -0.71 28.06 -3.34
C SER A 47 -1.63 27.13 -2.56
N GLU A 48 -2.59 27.73 -1.88
CA GLU A 48 -3.59 26.92 -1.16
C GLU A 48 -4.38 26.06 -2.12
N ALA A 49 -4.69 26.58 -3.29
CA ALA A 49 -5.46 25.83 -4.28
C ALA A 49 -4.68 24.62 -4.78
N ASP A 50 -3.40 24.82 -5.08
CA ASP A 50 -2.56 23.72 -5.55
C ASP A 50 -2.37 22.69 -4.46
N ALA A 51 -2.15 23.13 -3.23
CA ALA A 51 -1.99 22.23 -2.11
C ALA A 51 -3.26 21.40 -1.91
N ALA A 52 -4.42 22.04 -1.96
CA ALA A 52 -5.68 21.33 -1.77
C ALA A 52 -5.88 20.27 -2.85
N SER A 53 -5.55 20.62 -4.08
CA SER A 53 -5.72 19.69 -5.19
C SER A 53 -4.80 18.48 -5.04
N LEU A 54 -3.53 18.73 -4.74
CA LEU A 54 -2.56 17.66 -4.60
C LEU A 54 -2.87 16.78 -3.39
N LEU A 55 -3.29 17.40 -2.29
CA LEU A 55 -3.65 16.62 -1.10
C LEU A 55 -4.83 15.72 -1.37
N ARG A 56 -5.81 16.18 -2.12
CA ARG A 56 -6.97 15.37 -2.47
C ARG A 56 -6.54 14.15 -3.27
N GLU A 57 -5.68 14.37 -4.26
CA GLU A 57 -5.21 13.25 -5.08
C GLU A 57 -4.40 12.27 -4.25
N LEU A 58 -3.59 12.78 -3.36
CA LEU A 58 -2.74 11.93 -2.55
C LEU A 58 -3.56 11.09 -1.57
N ILE A 59 -4.60 11.68 -1.01
CA ILE A 59 -5.49 10.94 -0.13
C ILE A 59 -6.17 9.81 -0.90
N GLU A 60 -6.54 10.08 -2.14
CA GLU A 60 -7.17 9.07 -2.98
C GLU A 60 -6.20 7.92 -3.27
N VAL A 61 -4.96 8.26 -3.58
CA VAL A 61 -3.94 7.23 -3.81
C VAL A 61 -3.73 6.40 -2.55
N ARG A 62 -3.65 7.06 -1.41
CA ARG A 62 -3.45 6.37 -0.15
C ARG A 62 -4.61 5.42 0.15
N ARG A 63 -5.83 5.86 -0.15
CA ARG A 63 -7.00 5.02 0.03
C ARG A 63 -6.92 3.77 -0.84
N MET A 64 -6.48 3.93 -2.08
CA MET A 64 -6.33 2.79 -2.97
C MET A 64 -5.26 1.84 -2.47
N LEU A 65 -4.16 2.37 -1.97
CA LEU A 65 -3.10 1.54 -1.43
C LEU A 65 -3.58 0.74 -0.23
N HIS A 66 -4.34 1.38 0.65
CA HIS A 66 -4.90 0.68 1.80
C HIS A 66 -5.87 -0.42 1.35
N GLY A 67 -6.65 -0.13 0.32
CA GLY A 67 -7.57 -1.13 -0.21
C GLY A 67 -6.85 -2.35 -0.76
N LEU A 68 -5.75 -2.11 -1.46
CA LEU A 68 -4.96 -3.22 -1.99
C LEU A 68 -4.35 -4.03 -0.86
N LEU A 69 -3.79 -3.35 0.13
CA LEU A 69 -3.17 -4.03 1.26
C LEU A 69 -4.20 -4.86 2.01
N LYS A 70 -5.38 -4.30 2.21
CA LYS A 70 -6.43 -5.03 2.90
C LYS A 70 -6.84 -6.28 2.13
N ARG A 71 -6.88 -6.19 0.81
CA ARG A 71 -7.22 -7.34 0.00
C ARG A 71 -6.17 -8.43 0.13
N LEU A 72 -4.91 -8.08 0.15
CA LEU A 72 -3.85 -9.07 0.33
C LEU A 72 -3.95 -9.72 1.71
N ASP A 73 -4.17 -8.92 2.75
CA ASP A 73 -4.27 -9.46 4.09
C ASP A 73 -5.51 -10.32 4.26
N GLY A 74 -6.58 -10.02 3.55
CA GLY A 74 -7.82 -10.76 3.68
C GLY A 74 -7.90 -12.00 2.83
N ARG A 75 -6.90 -12.26 1.99
CA ARG A 75 -6.96 -13.43 1.14
C ARG A 75 -6.77 -14.70 1.95
N PRO A 76 -7.53 -15.73 1.62
CA PRO A 76 -7.32 -16.98 2.31
C PRO A 76 -5.94 -17.47 2.01
N LYS A 77 -5.16 -17.70 3.04
CA LYS A 77 -3.90 -18.26 2.85
C LYS A 77 -4.12 -19.69 2.78
N ALA A 78 -3.31 -20.24 2.02
CA ALA A 78 -3.42 -21.60 1.97
C ALA A 78 -3.20 -22.07 3.31
N ARG A 79 -3.59 -21.91 4.19
CA ARG A 79 -3.31 -22.10 5.32
C ARG A 79 -3.92 -22.68 6.09
N SER A 80 -3.71 -22.69 6.73
CA SER A 80 -3.93 -23.20 7.60
C SER A 80 -4.95 -23.04 8.24
N PRO A 81 -5.52 -23.87 8.44
CA PRO A 81 -6.65 -23.82 9.00
C PRO A 81 -6.57 -23.44 10.36
N GLY A 82 -6.38 -23.57 10.94
CA GLY A 82 -6.41 -23.28 12.15
C GLY A 82 -6.37 -22.04 12.58
N THR A 83 -6.36 -21.46 11.93
CA THR A 83 -6.20 -20.26 12.31
C THR A 83 -7.31 -19.71 12.70
N ARG A 84 -7.64 -19.83 13.05
CA ARG A 84 -8.45 -19.35 13.37
C ARG A 84 -8.89 -18.86 13.85
N VAL A 85 -9.16 -18.75 13.97
CA VAL A 85 -9.77 -18.33 14.40
C VAL A 85 -9.96 -17.73 14.65
#